data_dc2443a4781cde55ce992cb4bdfec3d3
#
_entry.id   dc2443a4781cde55ce992cb4bdfec3d3
#
_cell.length_a   1.000
_cell.length_b   1.000
_cell.length_c   1.000
_cell.angle_alpha   90.00
_cell.angle_beta   90.00
_cell.angle_gamma   90.00
#
_symmetry.space_group_name_H-M   'P 1'
#
loop_
_entity.id
_entity.type
_entity.pdbx_description
1 polymer ?
#
loop_
_entity_poly.entity_id
_entity_poly.type
_entity_poly.pdbx_seq_one_letter_code
_entity_poly.pdbx_strand_id
1 'polypeptide(L)'
;MDPDSRKLSKTDRAFFNSAKAVSKLSDHHYKLGCVVVDRHRIISSGFNSKTKCHRVQAVLDEEFFGRATRGSEHAEVAALLPLIRRRADLSGATVYVYREDRFGRVAMARPCPRCMSLLLRLGVRKIKYTTPLGFAAERIGPE
;
A
#
# COMPACT_ATOMS: atom_id res chain seq x y z
N MET A 1 -8.29 13.50 4.45
CA MET A 1 -9.31 12.45 4.57
C MET A 1 -10.49 12.77 3.67
N ASP A 2 -10.96 11.80 2.94
CA ASP A 2 -12.10 11.99 2.04
C ASP A 2 -13.38 12.15 2.86
N PRO A 3 -14.06 13.30 2.75
CA PRO A 3 -15.33 13.49 3.45
C PRO A 3 -16.44 12.56 2.93
N ASP A 4 -16.23 11.96 1.77
CA ASP A 4 -17.20 11.07 1.14
C ASP A 4 -16.89 9.59 1.36
N SER A 5 -16.14 9.25 2.41
CA SER A 5 -15.80 7.86 2.73
C SER A 5 -17.04 6.94 2.81
N ARG A 6 -18.21 7.50 3.12
CA ARG A 6 -19.48 6.79 3.15
C ARG A 6 -19.99 6.39 1.77
N LYS A 7 -19.50 7.08 0.73
CA LYS A 7 -19.93 6.89 -0.65
C LYS A 7 -18.95 6.01 -1.44
N LEU A 8 -18.42 5.01 -0.78
CA LEU A 8 -17.50 4.07 -1.41
C LEU A 8 -18.16 3.44 -2.63
N SER A 9 -17.53 3.59 -3.79
CA SER A 9 -18.05 2.96 -5.02
C SER A 9 -17.96 1.44 -4.92
N LYS A 10 -18.75 0.75 -5.71
CA LYS A 10 -18.67 -0.72 -5.78
C LYS A 10 -17.28 -1.18 -6.20
N THR A 11 -16.67 -0.45 -7.13
CA THR A 11 -15.31 -0.75 -7.61
C THR A 11 -14.29 -0.58 -6.48
N ASP A 12 -14.32 0.54 -5.77
CA ASP A 12 -13.42 0.77 -4.64
C ASP A 12 -13.63 -0.27 -3.55
N ARG A 13 -14.88 -0.62 -3.25
CA ARG A 13 -15.19 -1.64 -2.25
C ARG A 13 -14.59 -2.98 -2.63
N ALA A 14 -14.71 -3.37 -3.90
CA ALA A 14 -14.15 -4.63 -4.38
C ALA A 14 -12.62 -4.66 -4.22
N PHE A 15 -11.94 -3.58 -4.55
CA PHE A 15 -10.49 -3.52 -4.42
C PHE A 15 -10.03 -3.43 -2.96
N PHE A 16 -10.75 -2.72 -2.10
CA PHE A 16 -10.49 -2.75 -0.66
C PHE A 16 -10.73 -4.14 -0.07
N ASN A 17 -11.75 -4.86 -0.52
CA ASN A 17 -11.98 -6.24 -0.10
C ASN A 17 -10.85 -7.16 -0.53
N SER A 18 -10.30 -6.94 -1.73
CA SER A 18 -9.11 -7.68 -2.19
C SER A 18 -7.90 -7.37 -1.32
N ALA A 19 -7.67 -6.10 -1.00
CA ALA A 19 -6.58 -5.69 -0.12
C ALA A 19 -6.76 -6.29 1.29
N LYS A 20 -7.99 -6.33 1.79
CA LYS A 20 -8.31 -6.98 3.06
C LYS A 20 -7.96 -8.46 3.02
N ALA A 21 -8.34 -9.16 1.96
CA ALA A 21 -8.04 -10.58 1.81
C ALA A 21 -6.52 -10.83 1.82
N VAL A 22 -5.77 -10.00 1.10
CA VAL A 22 -4.31 -10.10 1.05
C VAL A 22 -3.72 -9.81 2.43
N SER A 23 -4.26 -8.86 3.19
CA SER A 23 -3.78 -8.52 4.52
C SER A 23 -3.82 -9.71 5.49
N LYS A 24 -4.75 -10.63 5.29
CA LYS A 24 -4.87 -11.82 6.14
C LYS A 24 -3.67 -12.77 6.03
N LEU A 25 -2.86 -12.62 5.00
CA LEU A 25 -1.64 -13.41 4.82
C LEU A 25 -0.47 -12.89 5.67
N SER A 26 -0.60 -11.70 6.24
CA SER A 26 0.45 -11.08 7.06
C SER A 26 0.69 -11.87 8.35
N ASP A 27 1.95 -12.01 8.72
CA ASP A 27 2.39 -12.60 10.00
C ASP A 27 2.54 -11.54 11.11
N HIS A 28 2.22 -10.29 10.79
CA HIS A 28 2.27 -9.19 11.75
C HIS A 28 1.02 -9.16 12.63
N HIS A 29 1.14 -8.59 13.85
CA HIS A 29 -0.03 -8.40 14.71
C HIS A 29 -0.93 -7.26 14.23
N TYR A 30 -0.44 -6.33 13.44
CA TYR A 30 -1.28 -5.46 12.61
C TYR A 30 -1.07 -5.86 11.16
N LYS A 31 -2.15 -5.94 10.42
CA LYS A 31 -2.15 -6.53 9.10
C LYS A 31 -2.42 -5.48 8.04
N LEU A 32 -1.49 -5.36 7.09
CA LEU A 32 -1.65 -4.49 5.93
C LEU A 32 -1.70 -5.33 4.67
N GLY A 33 -2.61 -4.95 3.77
CA GLY A 33 -2.68 -5.48 2.43
C GLY A 33 -2.68 -4.33 1.44
N CYS A 34 -1.99 -4.54 0.33
CA CYS A 34 -1.86 -3.56 -0.74
C CYS A 34 -2.20 -4.23 -2.06
N VAL A 35 -3.05 -3.60 -2.86
CA VAL A 35 -3.27 -4.01 -4.24
C VAL A 35 -3.03 -2.83 -5.16
N VAL A 36 -2.38 -3.11 -6.28
CA VAL A 36 -2.13 -2.13 -7.33
C VAL A 36 -3.08 -2.44 -8.49
N VAL A 37 -3.85 -1.46 -8.89
CA VAL A 37 -4.91 -1.60 -9.90
C VAL A 37 -4.58 -0.73 -11.10
N ASP A 38 -4.59 -1.31 -12.28
CA ASP A 38 -4.45 -0.59 -13.53
C ASP A 38 -5.52 -1.08 -14.50
N ARG A 39 -6.23 -0.15 -15.13
CA ARG A 39 -7.31 -0.45 -16.07
C ARG A 39 -8.33 -1.43 -15.49
N HIS A 40 -8.76 -1.17 -14.25
CA HIS A 40 -9.74 -1.99 -13.52
C HIS A 40 -9.28 -3.42 -13.20
N ARG A 41 -7.97 -3.69 -13.27
CA ARG A 41 -7.41 -5.00 -12.96
C ARG A 41 -6.37 -4.87 -11.86
N ILE A 42 -6.37 -5.81 -10.93
CA ILE A 42 -5.28 -5.95 -9.97
C ILE A 42 -4.08 -6.51 -10.71
N ILE A 43 -3.00 -5.72 -10.77
CA ILE A 43 -1.76 -6.13 -11.45
C ILE A 43 -0.70 -6.60 -10.47
N SER A 44 -0.88 -6.34 -9.19
CA SER A 44 0.01 -6.83 -8.14
C SER A 44 -0.66 -6.69 -6.78
N SER A 45 -0.20 -7.49 -5.83
CA SER A 45 -0.64 -7.40 -4.44
C SER A 45 0.51 -7.73 -3.51
N GLY A 46 0.40 -7.27 -2.26
CA GLY A 46 1.40 -7.54 -1.24
C GLY A 46 0.84 -7.35 0.15
N PHE A 47 1.51 -7.92 1.12
CA PHE A 47 1.17 -7.78 2.54
C PHE A 47 2.44 -7.52 3.33
N ASN A 48 2.28 -6.93 4.52
CA ASN A 48 3.43 -6.66 5.37
C ASN A 48 3.93 -7.96 6.03
N SER A 49 5.23 -8.06 6.23
CA SER A 49 5.85 -9.22 6.85
C SER A 49 6.89 -8.75 7.87
N LYS A 50 6.91 -9.38 9.03
CA LYS A 50 7.95 -9.10 10.04
C LYS A 50 9.18 -9.96 9.87
N THR A 51 9.13 -10.98 9.01
CA THR A 51 10.22 -11.93 8.79
C THR A 51 10.93 -11.77 7.46
N LYS A 52 10.32 -11.06 6.52
CA LYS A 52 10.89 -10.80 5.20
C LYS A 52 11.31 -9.35 5.08
N CYS A 53 12.44 -9.11 4.46
CA CYS A 53 12.89 -7.76 4.12
C CYS A 53 13.63 -7.79 2.80
N HIS A 54 12.95 -7.35 1.75
CA HIS A 54 13.56 -7.27 0.44
C HIS A 54 14.56 -6.11 0.38
N ARG A 55 15.52 -6.22 -0.54
CA ARG A 55 16.55 -5.19 -0.73
C ARG A 55 15.97 -3.79 -0.95
N VAL A 56 14.86 -3.66 -1.68
CA VAL A 56 14.21 -2.36 -1.88
C VAL A 56 13.79 -1.75 -0.55
N GLN A 57 13.21 -2.54 0.35
CA GLN A 57 12.85 -2.08 1.69
C GLN A 57 14.09 -1.64 2.46
N ALA A 58 15.17 -2.43 2.41
CA ALA A 58 16.41 -2.10 3.09
C ALA A 58 17.02 -0.79 2.58
N VAL A 59 16.98 -0.55 1.27
CA VAL A 59 17.47 0.70 0.67
C VAL A 59 16.65 1.89 1.14
N LEU A 60 15.32 1.77 1.17
CA LEU A 60 14.45 2.84 1.68
C LEU A 60 14.73 3.14 3.15
N ASP A 61 14.89 2.11 3.95
CA ASP A 61 15.19 2.26 5.38
C ASP A 61 16.52 2.98 5.58
N GLU A 62 17.52 2.64 4.79
CA GLU A 62 18.83 3.30 4.83
C GLU A 62 18.73 4.78 4.44
N GLU A 63 17.99 5.10 3.37
CA GLU A 63 17.79 6.49 2.94
C GLU A 63 17.10 7.34 4.01
N PHE A 64 16.13 6.79 4.72
CA PHE A 64 15.32 7.55 5.70
C PHE A 64 15.91 7.56 7.10
N PHE A 65 16.65 6.52 7.48
CA PHE A 65 17.17 6.36 8.84
C PHE A 65 18.69 6.34 8.91
N GLY A 66 19.37 6.42 7.76
CA GLY A 66 20.84 6.38 7.69
C GLY A 66 21.43 5.01 7.93
N ARG A 67 20.60 3.98 8.08
CA ARG A 67 21.05 2.59 8.27
C ARG A 67 19.96 1.63 7.84
N ALA A 68 20.34 0.46 7.39
CA ALA A 68 19.38 -0.61 7.15
C ALA A 68 18.81 -1.06 8.50
N THR A 69 17.50 -0.99 8.66
CA THR A 69 16.84 -1.54 9.82
C THR A 69 16.55 -3.02 9.56
N ARG A 70 16.57 -3.84 10.60
CA ARG A 70 16.11 -5.23 10.48
C ARG A 70 14.59 -5.24 10.57
N GLY A 71 13.98 -4.36 9.79
CA GLY A 71 12.56 -4.17 9.85
C GLY A 71 11.81 -5.19 9.03
N SER A 72 10.53 -5.10 9.20
CA SER A 72 9.57 -5.82 8.40
C SER A 72 9.46 -5.20 7.02
N GLU A 73 9.06 -5.99 6.04
CA GLU A 73 8.71 -5.50 4.73
C GLU A 73 7.32 -4.88 4.75
N HIS A 74 7.19 -3.71 4.15
CA HIS A 74 5.89 -3.05 4.06
C HIS A 74 5.06 -3.64 2.92
N ALA A 75 3.74 -3.60 3.07
CA ALA A 75 2.82 -4.14 2.09
C ALA A 75 2.98 -3.49 0.72
N GLU A 76 3.21 -2.18 0.70
CA GLU A 76 3.40 -1.42 -0.54
C GLU A 76 4.68 -1.88 -1.26
N VAL A 77 5.78 -2.05 -0.53
CA VAL A 77 7.03 -2.54 -1.12
C VAL A 77 6.82 -3.93 -1.71
N ALA A 78 6.17 -4.82 -0.98
CA ALA A 78 5.89 -6.18 -1.46
C ALA A 78 5.05 -6.16 -2.74
N ALA A 79 4.03 -5.30 -2.80
CA ALA A 79 3.17 -5.18 -3.98
C ALA A 79 3.91 -4.57 -5.18
N LEU A 80 4.78 -3.59 -4.93
CA LEU A 80 5.47 -2.87 -6.01
C LEU A 80 6.64 -3.64 -6.58
N LEU A 81 7.20 -4.56 -5.83
CA LEU A 81 8.41 -5.29 -6.24
C LEU A 81 8.30 -6.00 -7.59
N PRO A 82 7.24 -6.79 -7.88
CA PRO A 82 7.11 -7.40 -9.20
C PRO A 82 6.97 -6.38 -10.32
N LEU A 83 6.36 -5.24 -10.03
CA LEU A 83 6.14 -4.15 -10.99
C LEU A 83 7.43 -3.42 -11.29
N ILE A 84 8.29 -3.24 -10.29
CA ILE A 84 9.63 -2.69 -10.47
C ILE A 84 10.45 -3.60 -11.39
N ARG A 85 10.42 -4.90 -11.14
CA ARG A 85 11.20 -5.89 -11.92
C ARG A 85 10.82 -5.89 -13.38
N ARG A 86 9.56 -5.72 -13.71
CA ARG A 86 9.11 -5.69 -15.11
C ARG A 86 8.97 -4.28 -15.68
N ARG A 87 9.43 -3.26 -14.95
CA ARG A 87 9.40 -1.86 -15.36
C ARG A 87 8.01 -1.40 -15.83
N ALA A 88 6.99 -1.75 -15.05
CA ALA A 88 5.61 -1.40 -15.35
C ALA A 88 5.41 0.12 -15.30
N ASP A 89 4.59 0.63 -16.23
CA ASP A 89 4.15 2.03 -16.19
C ASP A 89 2.99 2.13 -15.19
N LEU A 90 3.20 2.87 -14.12
CA LEU A 90 2.23 3.03 -13.04
C LEU A 90 1.52 4.38 -13.04
N SER A 91 1.69 5.18 -14.10
CA SER A 91 1.09 6.53 -14.17
C SER A 91 -0.44 6.51 -14.14
N GLY A 92 -1.05 5.46 -14.64
CA GLY A 92 -2.52 5.28 -14.61
C GLY A 92 -3.00 4.38 -13.48
N ALA A 93 -2.10 3.90 -12.62
CA ALA A 93 -2.46 2.95 -11.58
C ALA A 93 -3.03 3.65 -10.34
N THR A 94 -3.89 2.94 -9.62
CA THR A 94 -4.35 3.31 -8.29
C THR A 94 -3.86 2.25 -7.30
N VAL A 95 -3.31 2.70 -6.19
CA VAL A 95 -2.82 1.81 -5.13
C VAL A 95 -3.81 1.87 -3.97
N TYR A 96 -4.31 0.70 -3.58
CA TYR A 96 -5.22 0.56 -2.45
C TYR A 96 -4.49 -0.07 -1.29
N VAL A 97 -4.58 0.53 -0.11
CA VAL A 97 -3.95 -0.01 1.10
C VAL A 97 -5.00 -0.17 2.20
N TYR A 98 -5.06 -1.37 2.73
CA TYR A 98 -5.97 -1.76 3.80
C TYR A 98 -5.16 -2.12 5.05
N ARG A 99 -5.61 -1.67 6.22
CA ARG A 99 -4.96 -2.02 7.49
C ARG A 99 -5.97 -2.41 8.55
N GLU A 100 -5.67 -3.47 9.28
CA GLU A 100 -6.33 -3.83 10.53
C GLU A 100 -5.33 -3.75 11.68
N ASP A 101 -5.79 -3.28 12.85
CA ASP A 101 -5.01 -3.38 14.05
C ASP A 101 -5.07 -4.82 14.61
N ARG A 102 -4.37 -5.07 15.71
CA ARG A 102 -4.32 -6.40 16.32
C ARG A 102 -5.68 -6.90 16.83
N PHE A 103 -6.66 -6.02 16.96
CA PHE A 103 -8.02 -6.35 17.37
C PHE A 103 -8.97 -6.51 16.18
N GLY A 104 -8.47 -6.49 14.97
CA GLY A 104 -9.27 -6.62 13.75
C GLY A 104 -10.04 -5.38 13.35
N ARG A 105 -9.73 -4.22 13.96
CA ARG A 105 -10.40 -2.96 13.61
C ARG A 105 -9.66 -2.29 12.46
N VAL A 106 -10.43 -1.71 11.54
CA VAL A 106 -9.87 -0.94 10.42
C VAL A 106 -9.11 0.26 10.97
N ALA A 107 -7.91 0.47 10.46
CA ALA A 107 -6.97 1.46 10.95
C ALA A 107 -6.39 2.28 9.82
N MET A 108 -5.63 3.33 10.17
CA MET A 108 -4.99 4.24 9.23
C MET A 108 -3.94 3.52 8.39
N ALA A 109 -4.15 3.48 7.09
CA ALA A 109 -3.28 2.81 6.14
C ALA A 109 -2.57 3.76 5.17
N ARG A 110 -2.54 5.06 5.46
CA ARG A 110 -1.82 6.00 4.61
C ARG A 110 -0.35 5.56 4.53
N PRO A 111 0.22 5.44 3.31
CA PRO A 111 1.62 5.04 3.18
C PRO A 111 2.55 5.92 4.00
N CYS A 112 3.52 5.31 4.67
CA CYS A 112 4.53 6.06 5.41
C CYS A 112 5.42 6.85 4.45
N PRO A 113 6.23 7.81 4.94
CA PRO A 113 7.09 8.61 4.06
C PRO A 113 8.00 7.78 3.15
N ARG A 114 8.49 6.64 3.62
CA ARG A 114 9.32 5.74 2.80
C ARG A 114 8.54 5.17 1.63
N CYS A 115 7.38 4.61 1.90
CA CYS A 115 6.52 4.03 0.86
C CYS A 115 5.98 5.11 -0.06
N MET A 116 5.63 6.28 0.48
CA MET A 116 5.20 7.42 -0.33
C MET A 116 6.29 7.85 -1.31
N SER A 117 7.55 7.91 -0.85
CA SER A 117 8.68 8.22 -1.71
C SER A 117 8.80 7.20 -2.86
N LEU A 118 8.66 5.91 -2.55
CA LEU A 118 8.74 4.86 -3.56
C LEU A 118 7.60 4.98 -4.59
N LEU A 119 6.38 5.18 -4.11
CA LEU A 119 5.22 5.36 -4.98
C LEU A 119 5.42 6.53 -5.96
N LEU A 120 5.90 7.65 -5.44
CA LEU A 120 6.17 8.84 -6.25
C LEU A 120 7.26 8.58 -7.31
N ARG A 121 8.36 7.92 -6.91
CA ARG A 121 9.45 7.57 -7.83
C ARG A 121 8.98 6.66 -8.96
N LEU A 122 8.03 5.79 -8.68
CA LEU A 122 7.49 4.85 -9.67
C LEU A 122 6.39 5.45 -10.53
N GLY A 123 6.01 6.69 -10.29
CA GLY A 123 5.03 7.40 -11.10
C GLY A 123 3.59 7.21 -10.69
N VAL A 124 3.33 6.61 -9.54
CA VAL A 124 1.96 6.47 -9.02
C VAL A 124 1.39 7.86 -8.71
N ARG A 125 0.14 8.10 -9.09
CA ARG A 125 -0.53 9.39 -8.91
C ARG A 125 -1.78 9.30 -8.05
N LYS A 126 -2.32 8.12 -7.83
CA LYS A 126 -3.54 7.92 -7.05
C LYS A 126 -3.34 6.86 -6.01
N ILE A 127 -3.70 7.18 -4.76
CA ILE A 127 -3.71 6.23 -3.66
C ILE A 127 -5.05 6.31 -2.94
N LYS A 128 -5.51 5.17 -2.46
CA LYS A 128 -6.70 5.05 -1.62
C LYS A 128 -6.34 4.14 -0.46
N TYR A 129 -6.77 4.53 0.74
CA TYR A 129 -6.37 3.79 1.93
C TYR A 129 -7.44 3.86 3.00
N THR A 130 -7.45 2.88 3.89
CA THR A 130 -8.38 2.86 4.99
C THR A 130 -8.01 3.85 6.08
N THR A 131 -9.02 4.33 6.79
CA THR A 131 -8.89 5.16 7.98
C THR A 131 -9.81 4.58 9.07
N PRO A 132 -9.67 5.01 10.34
CA PRO A 132 -10.60 4.55 11.37
C PRO A 132 -12.06 4.90 11.10
N LEU A 133 -12.31 5.88 10.23
CA LEU A 133 -13.66 6.34 9.89
C LEU A 133 -14.16 5.83 8.54
N GLY A 134 -13.33 5.08 7.81
CA GLY A 134 -13.70 4.59 6.49
C GLY A 134 -12.52 4.52 5.56
N PHE A 135 -12.47 5.39 4.57
CA PHE A 135 -11.34 5.45 3.64
C PHE A 135 -11.06 6.88 3.20
N ALA A 136 -9.88 7.07 2.64
CA ALA A 136 -9.48 8.34 2.02
C ALA A 136 -8.87 8.08 0.65
N ALA A 137 -8.94 9.07 -0.20
CA ALA A 137 -8.33 9.05 -1.54
C ALA A 137 -7.48 10.30 -1.69
N GLU A 138 -6.29 10.13 -2.24
CA GLU A 138 -5.37 11.23 -2.49
C GLU A 138 -4.79 11.13 -3.90
N ARG A 139 -4.63 12.28 -4.51
CA ARG A 139 -3.75 12.41 -5.67
C ARG A 139 -2.38 12.81 -5.15
N ILE A 140 -1.33 12.11 -5.59
CA ILE A 140 0.05 12.35 -5.14
C ILE A 140 0.92 12.74 -6.33
N GLY A 141 2.03 13.41 -6.04
CA GLY A 141 2.98 13.84 -7.05
C GLY A 141 2.57 15.15 -7.73
N PRO A 142 3.33 15.54 -8.76
CA PRO A 142 3.08 16.79 -9.48
C PRO A 142 1.77 16.70 -10.25
N GLU A 143 1.10 17.83 -10.36
CA GLU A 143 -0.13 17.97 -11.14
C GLU A 143 0.15 17.95 -12.65
#